data_f8862810f146e0cc33ebd3fa3e5bdd3b
#
_entry.id   f8862810f146e0cc33ebd3fa3e5bdd3b
#
_cell.length_a   1.000
_cell.length_b   1.000
_cell.length_c   1.000
_cell.angle_alpha   90.00
_cell.angle_beta   90.00
_cell.angle_gamma   90.00
#
_symmetry.space_group_name_H-M   'P 1'
#
loop_
_entity.id
_entity.type
_entity.pdbx_description
1 polymer ?
#
loop_
_entity_poly.entity_id
_entity_poly.type
_entity_poly.pdbx_seq_one_letter_code
_entity_poly.pdbx_strand_id
1 'polypeptide(L)'
;MDEGERSSAAGQLGRLRLDELLDELQVRIDAVRSTRDRLHSLLEAVLSVGRELDLPQVLRGIVEAAVVLVDAEYGALGVIGQGEKLSEFLPVGIDDELRAQIGDLPSGHGLLGELIRHPDALRLPELSEHPASSGFPAHHPPMHSFLGVPIRVRDEVFGNLYLTEKRGGAEFDEEDESVLATLAVAAGVAIENARLYAEARLREQWLAASAEFTAGLLSGMPEARVLEVMVERAKEITSAELGLVDLVEEGSDELRGVLALGKRAEAHRGLRVPRAGTLAGVALTEQGLVTAEDVSSDPRVTYQPERWKGMGPAVAVPMGERGVLLLARGPGRPPFSSEETAPLPGFAGQAALALELADRRRDAEQVSLLEDRDRIARDLHDLAIQRLFATGMTLQSALRFVDHPEAGERLARAVDDLDETIKIIRSTIFGLRAHEAKEPGAGLRVRAVRVVERAVTALGFTPSLRMEGLLDTDVPRALADEVLAVLGEALTNTARHARASRADVSLVVRKGVLTVGVVDNGVGIAEGGRRSGLSNLAERAQLLGGELTLGAGPEGGTRLEWEVPLAGLK
;
A
#
# COMPACT_ATOMS: atom_id res chain seq x y z
N MET A 1 -8.01 -60.91 96.37
CA MET A 1 -8.20 -60.90 94.89
C MET A 1 -8.64 -59.50 94.45
N ASP A 2 -7.74 -58.46 94.56
CA ASP A 2 -8.23 -57.10 94.14
C ASP A 2 -7.08 -56.17 93.69
N GLU A 3 -5.84 -56.53 93.64
CA GLU A 3 -4.74 -55.71 93.11
C GLU A 3 -4.32 -56.07 91.66
N GLY A 4 -4.55 -57.32 91.28
CA GLY A 4 -4.27 -57.76 89.88
C GLY A 4 -5.23 -57.26 88.83
N GLU A 5 -6.52 -57.12 89.20
CA GLU A 5 -7.54 -56.60 88.26
C GLU A 5 -7.42 -55.07 88.06
N ARG A 6 -7.08 -54.28 89.07
CA ARG A 6 -6.81 -52.83 88.96
C ARG A 6 -5.59 -52.47 88.14
N SER A 7 -4.51 -53.31 88.21
CA SER A 7 -3.30 -53.13 87.43
C SER A 7 -3.56 -53.47 85.94
N SER A 8 -4.37 -54.47 85.63
CA SER A 8 -4.76 -54.85 84.28
C SER A 8 -5.66 -53.77 83.61
N ALA A 9 -6.63 -53.24 84.39
CA ALA A 9 -7.54 -52.15 83.86
C ALA A 9 -6.80 -50.82 83.63
N ALA A 10 -5.83 -50.47 84.49
CA ALA A 10 -4.99 -49.28 84.27
C ALA A 10 -4.06 -49.39 83.06
N GLY A 11 -3.54 -50.60 82.79
CA GLY A 11 -2.75 -50.91 81.59
C GLY A 11 -3.57 -50.90 80.31
N GLN A 12 -4.85 -51.36 80.35
CA GLN A 12 -5.75 -51.28 79.23
C GLN A 12 -6.21 -49.85 78.92
N LEU A 13 -6.52 -49.03 79.91
CA LEU A 13 -6.84 -47.60 79.77
C LEU A 13 -5.64 -46.78 79.24
N GLY A 14 -4.41 -47.13 79.62
CA GLY A 14 -3.21 -46.50 79.07
C GLY A 14 -2.95 -46.87 77.62
N ARG A 15 -3.26 -48.11 77.19
CA ARG A 15 -3.16 -48.50 75.78
C ARG A 15 -4.24 -47.86 74.90
N LEU A 16 -5.48 -47.82 75.34
CA LEU A 16 -6.59 -47.16 74.63
C LEU A 16 -6.30 -45.65 74.42
N ARG A 17 -5.73 -44.98 75.43
CA ARG A 17 -5.30 -43.59 75.29
C ARG A 17 -4.11 -43.41 74.32
N LEU A 18 -3.20 -44.37 74.29
CA LEU A 18 -2.07 -44.32 73.35
C LEU A 18 -2.54 -44.56 71.90
N ASP A 19 -3.43 -45.51 71.71
CA ASP A 19 -3.98 -45.79 70.40
C ASP A 19 -4.84 -44.62 69.86
N GLU A 20 -5.67 -43.95 70.70
CA GLU A 20 -6.38 -42.74 70.38
C GLU A 20 -5.42 -41.58 70.00
N LEU A 21 -4.31 -41.38 70.72
CA LEU A 21 -3.30 -40.37 70.41
C LEU A 21 -2.53 -40.68 69.13
N LEU A 22 -2.26 -41.95 68.86
CA LEU A 22 -1.63 -42.38 67.61
C LEU A 22 -2.56 -42.15 66.40
N ASP A 23 -3.84 -42.48 66.55
CA ASP A 23 -4.84 -42.20 65.53
C ASP A 23 -4.98 -40.68 65.26
N GLU A 24 -5.04 -39.85 66.33
CA GLU A 24 -5.08 -38.41 66.17
C GLU A 24 -3.83 -37.85 65.52
N LEU A 25 -2.65 -38.35 65.88
CA LEU A 25 -1.37 -38.03 65.22
C LEU A 25 -1.37 -38.44 63.75
N GLN A 26 -1.87 -39.62 63.43
CA GLN A 26 -1.96 -40.13 62.05
C GLN A 26 -2.85 -39.18 61.21
N VAL A 27 -4.05 -38.85 61.73
CA VAL A 27 -4.95 -37.89 61.07
C VAL A 27 -4.28 -36.54 60.83
N ARG A 28 -3.55 -36.01 61.81
CA ARG A 28 -2.83 -34.74 61.65
C ARG A 28 -1.68 -34.81 60.65
N ILE A 29 -0.91 -35.94 60.64
CA ILE A 29 0.16 -36.16 59.66
C ILE A 29 -0.44 -36.27 58.26
N ASP A 30 -1.54 -36.97 58.07
CA ASP A 30 -2.18 -37.14 56.77
C ASP A 30 -2.78 -35.82 56.29
N ALA A 31 -3.35 -34.98 57.19
CA ALA A 31 -3.81 -33.63 56.85
C ALA A 31 -2.64 -32.74 56.40
N VAL A 32 -1.51 -32.76 57.12
CA VAL A 32 -0.29 -31.98 56.71
C VAL A 32 0.26 -32.45 55.38
N ARG A 33 0.28 -33.76 55.13
CA ARG A 33 0.73 -34.31 53.83
C ARG A 33 -0.22 -33.88 52.71
N SER A 34 -1.52 -33.98 52.90
CA SER A 34 -2.53 -33.56 51.92
C SER A 34 -2.35 -32.08 51.58
N THR A 35 -2.22 -31.20 52.59
CA THR A 35 -2.01 -29.77 52.35
C THR A 35 -0.68 -29.50 51.59
N ARG A 36 0.39 -30.20 51.93
CA ARG A 36 1.66 -30.06 51.21
C ARG A 36 1.54 -30.50 49.75
N ASP A 37 0.89 -31.64 49.50
CA ASP A 37 0.75 -32.17 48.16
C ASP A 37 -0.14 -31.30 47.29
N ARG A 38 -1.24 -30.69 47.85
CA ARG A 38 -2.05 -29.66 47.19
C ARG A 38 -1.24 -28.42 46.84
N LEU A 39 -0.45 -27.90 47.79
CA LEU A 39 0.42 -26.75 47.52
C LEU A 39 1.45 -27.04 46.41
N HIS A 40 1.99 -28.24 46.37
CA HIS A 40 2.91 -28.64 45.32
C HIS A 40 2.23 -28.70 43.96
N SER A 41 1.04 -29.29 43.87
CA SER A 41 0.22 -29.35 42.65
C SER A 41 -0.21 -27.95 42.19
N LEU A 42 -0.57 -27.04 43.10
CA LEU A 42 -0.89 -25.63 42.76
C LEU A 42 0.34 -24.92 42.19
N LEU A 43 1.52 -25.09 42.81
CA LEU A 43 2.74 -24.50 42.28
C LEU A 43 3.09 -25.02 40.88
N GLU A 44 2.97 -26.33 40.66
CA GLU A 44 3.19 -26.92 39.34
C GLU A 44 2.21 -26.40 38.30
N ALA A 45 0.93 -26.27 38.65
CA ALA A 45 -0.10 -25.70 37.78
C ALA A 45 0.20 -24.23 37.43
N VAL A 46 0.53 -23.39 38.41
CA VAL A 46 0.90 -21.97 38.21
C VAL A 46 2.12 -21.85 37.31
N LEU A 47 3.16 -22.69 37.53
CA LEU A 47 4.36 -22.68 36.70
C LEU A 47 4.09 -23.17 35.29
N SER A 48 3.23 -24.15 35.11
CA SER A 48 2.84 -24.67 33.78
C SER A 48 2.09 -23.62 32.97
N VAL A 49 1.06 -23.00 33.57
CA VAL A 49 0.27 -21.92 32.93
C VAL A 49 1.16 -20.70 32.61
N GLY A 50 2.07 -20.32 33.51
CA GLY A 50 2.94 -19.17 33.33
C GLY A 50 4.04 -19.33 32.28
N ARG A 51 4.32 -20.55 31.77
CA ARG A 51 5.30 -20.79 30.71
C ARG A 51 4.72 -20.69 29.30
N GLU A 52 3.41 -20.83 29.18
CA GLU A 52 2.73 -20.76 27.90
C GLU A 52 2.54 -19.30 27.48
N LEU A 53 2.75 -19.00 26.19
CA LEU A 53 2.64 -17.65 25.64
C LEU A 53 1.55 -17.55 24.57
N ASP A 54 0.96 -18.68 24.19
CA ASP A 54 -0.20 -18.71 23.29
C ASP A 54 -1.49 -18.61 24.10
N LEU A 55 -2.23 -17.52 23.93
CA LEU A 55 -3.41 -17.23 24.75
C LEU A 55 -4.45 -18.36 24.77
N PRO A 56 -4.85 -18.98 23.65
CA PRO A 56 -5.76 -20.13 23.67
C PRO A 56 -5.25 -21.31 24.50
N GLN A 57 -3.95 -21.58 24.47
CA GLN A 57 -3.34 -22.66 25.26
C GLN A 57 -3.27 -22.29 26.74
N VAL A 58 -2.93 -21.03 27.06
CA VAL A 58 -3.00 -20.49 28.44
C VAL A 58 -4.40 -20.70 29.02
N LEU A 59 -5.45 -20.24 28.30
CA LEU A 59 -6.84 -20.33 28.77
C LEU A 59 -7.26 -21.78 29.01
N ARG A 60 -6.94 -22.67 28.10
CA ARG A 60 -7.23 -24.10 28.25
C ARG A 60 -6.48 -24.72 29.44
N GLY A 61 -5.19 -24.46 29.57
CA GLY A 61 -4.35 -24.93 30.67
C GLY A 61 -4.84 -24.48 32.05
N ILE A 62 -5.39 -23.27 32.14
CA ILE A 62 -6.00 -22.75 33.37
C ILE A 62 -7.19 -23.62 33.78
N VAL A 63 -8.11 -23.92 32.83
CA VAL A 63 -9.30 -24.74 33.15
C VAL A 63 -8.93 -26.16 33.51
N GLU A 64 -8.02 -26.77 32.76
CA GLU A 64 -7.52 -28.13 33.03
C GLU A 64 -6.85 -28.22 34.41
N ALA A 65 -6.02 -27.26 34.77
CA ALA A 65 -5.41 -27.19 36.08
C ALA A 65 -6.43 -27.02 37.20
N ALA A 66 -7.45 -26.17 37.00
CA ALA A 66 -8.52 -25.94 37.97
C ALA A 66 -9.34 -27.23 38.24
N VAL A 67 -9.73 -27.93 37.18
CA VAL A 67 -10.46 -29.21 37.28
C VAL A 67 -9.69 -30.25 38.08
N VAL A 68 -8.37 -30.36 37.85
CA VAL A 68 -7.52 -31.33 38.57
C VAL A 68 -7.30 -30.91 40.02
N LEU A 69 -6.99 -29.64 40.29
CA LEU A 69 -6.66 -29.16 41.64
C LEU A 69 -7.81 -29.22 42.61
N VAL A 70 -9.02 -28.96 42.14
CA VAL A 70 -10.23 -28.92 42.95
C VAL A 70 -11.04 -30.22 42.82
N ASP A 71 -10.54 -31.21 42.08
CA ASP A 71 -11.20 -32.51 41.84
C ASP A 71 -12.65 -32.33 41.34
N ALA A 72 -12.83 -31.44 40.35
CA ALA A 72 -14.11 -31.26 39.67
C ALA A 72 -14.26 -32.21 38.48
N GLU A 73 -15.49 -32.48 38.05
CA GLU A 73 -15.74 -33.25 36.83
C GLU A 73 -15.72 -32.40 35.59
N TYR A 74 -16.27 -31.18 35.68
CA TYR A 74 -16.33 -30.22 34.58
C TYR A 74 -15.75 -28.88 35.00
N GLY A 75 -15.15 -28.23 34.03
CA GLY A 75 -14.70 -26.87 34.18
C GLY A 75 -14.93 -26.05 32.92
N ALA A 76 -15.08 -24.75 33.06
CA ALA A 76 -15.15 -23.86 31.93
C ALA A 76 -14.57 -22.47 32.24
N LEU A 77 -14.04 -21.80 31.21
CA LEU A 77 -13.64 -20.40 31.28
C LEU A 77 -14.48 -19.59 30.30
N GLY A 78 -15.20 -18.61 30.83
CA GLY A 78 -15.95 -17.66 30.03
C GLY A 78 -15.18 -16.34 29.92
N VAL A 79 -14.85 -15.93 28.70
CA VAL A 79 -14.20 -14.63 28.41
C VAL A 79 -15.27 -13.57 28.23
N ILE A 80 -15.17 -12.46 28.93
CA ILE A 80 -16.13 -11.36 28.84
C ILE A 80 -15.80 -10.50 27.62
N GLY A 81 -16.80 -10.30 26.75
CA GLY A 81 -16.74 -9.41 25.58
C GLY A 81 -17.47 -8.09 25.79
N GLN A 82 -17.77 -7.42 24.69
CA GLN A 82 -18.53 -6.17 24.74
C GLN A 82 -19.97 -6.38 25.23
N GLY A 83 -20.47 -5.47 26.07
CA GLY A 83 -21.85 -5.45 26.53
C GLY A 83 -22.18 -6.54 27.54
N GLU A 84 -21.23 -6.90 28.41
CA GLU A 84 -21.44 -7.88 29.51
C GLU A 84 -21.89 -9.27 29.00
N LYS A 85 -21.50 -9.65 27.80
CA LYS A 85 -21.75 -10.97 27.23
C LYS A 85 -20.45 -11.76 27.12
N LEU A 86 -20.58 -13.08 27.11
CA LEU A 86 -19.43 -13.94 26.83
C LEU A 86 -19.07 -13.85 25.34
N SER A 87 -17.80 -13.54 25.05
CA SER A 87 -17.25 -13.60 23.71
C SER A 87 -16.71 -14.98 23.36
N GLU A 88 -16.21 -15.71 24.37
CA GLU A 88 -15.70 -17.08 24.23
C GLU A 88 -16.10 -17.89 25.46
N PHE A 89 -16.26 -19.20 25.25
CA PHE A 89 -16.52 -20.15 26.31
C PHE A 89 -15.73 -21.43 26.04
N LEU A 90 -14.84 -21.79 26.95
CA LEU A 90 -13.89 -22.90 26.81
C LEU A 90 -14.23 -23.98 27.84
N PRO A 91 -15.00 -24.98 27.50
CA PRO A 91 -15.34 -26.10 28.40
C PRO A 91 -14.23 -27.14 28.42
N VAL A 92 -14.07 -27.79 29.58
CA VAL A 92 -13.21 -28.96 29.82
C VAL A 92 -14.07 -30.01 30.56
N GLY A 93 -13.86 -31.29 30.22
CA GLY A 93 -14.67 -32.41 30.74
C GLY A 93 -15.83 -32.80 29.84
N ILE A 94 -16.18 -32.01 28.84
CA ILE A 94 -17.23 -32.29 27.83
C ILE A 94 -16.53 -32.64 26.52
N ASP A 95 -16.80 -33.81 25.94
CA ASP A 95 -16.25 -34.21 24.66
C ASP A 95 -16.91 -33.48 23.48
N ASP A 96 -16.26 -33.53 22.29
CA ASP A 96 -16.75 -32.82 21.10
C ASP A 96 -18.10 -33.37 20.58
N GLU A 97 -18.42 -34.66 20.80
CA GLU A 97 -19.68 -35.27 20.38
C GLU A 97 -20.82 -34.72 21.23
N LEU A 98 -20.65 -34.69 22.55
CA LEU A 98 -21.63 -34.15 23.50
C LEU A 98 -21.79 -32.63 23.30
N ARG A 99 -20.70 -31.91 23.07
CA ARG A 99 -20.72 -30.48 22.75
C ARG A 99 -21.55 -30.18 21.51
N ALA A 100 -21.42 -30.99 20.45
CA ALA A 100 -22.21 -30.83 19.23
C ALA A 100 -23.72 -31.08 19.46
N GLN A 101 -24.06 -31.94 20.41
CA GLN A 101 -25.47 -32.24 20.78
C GLN A 101 -26.09 -31.13 21.66
N ILE A 102 -25.31 -30.49 22.54
CA ILE A 102 -25.76 -29.39 23.40
C ILE A 102 -26.13 -28.15 22.57
N GLY A 103 -25.37 -27.89 21.46
CA GLY A 103 -25.64 -26.78 20.55
C GLY A 103 -24.87 -25.51 20.91
N ASP A 104 -25.55 -24.36 20.86
CA ASP A 104 -24.93 -23.06 21.03
C ASP A 104 -24.28 -22.87 22.41
N LEU A 105 -23.11 -22.19 22.42
CA LEU A 105 -22.41 -21.87 23.65
C LEU A 105 -23.18 -20.84 24.49
N PRO A 106 -23.04 -20.86 25.83
CA PRO A 106 -23.73 -19.92 26.70
C PRO A 106 -23.32 -18.47 26.39
N SER A 107 -24.33 -17.59 26.34
CA SER A 107 -24.15 -16.17 25.99
C SER A 107 -24.00 -15.26 27.22
N GLY A 108 -23.85 -15.81 28.42
CA GLY A 108 -23.72 -15.04 29.66
C GLY A 108 -25.04 -14.69 30.34
N HIS A 109 -26.10 -15.48 30.12
CA HIS A 109 -27.35 -15.38 30.88
C HIS A 109 -27.34 -16.32 32.08
N GLY A 110 -28.29 -16.12 32.98
CA GLY A 110 -28.44 -16.97 34.16
C GLY A 110 -27.33 -16.78 35.18
N LEU A 111 -26.84 -17.88 35.75
CA LEU A 111 -25.80 -17.87 36.77
C LEU A 111 -24.44 -17.34 36.25
N LEU A 112 -24.12 -17.64 35.00
CA LEU A 112 -22.90 -17.12 34.36
C LEU A 112 -22.94 -15.59 34.23
N GLY A 113 -24.11 -15.02 33.93
CA GLY A 113 -24.35 -13.58 33.90
C GLY A 113 -24.28 -12.92 35.28
N GLU A 114 -24.62 -13.66 36.36
CA GLU A 114 -24.51 -13.17 37.73
C GLU A 114 -23.06 -12.86 38.10
N LEU A 115 -22.14 -13.77 37.76
CA LEU A 115 -20.70 -13.57 37.98
C LEU A 115 -20.08 -12.48 37.06
N ILE A 116 -20.71 -12.16 35.94
CA ILE A 116 -20.28 -11.01 35.11
C ILE A 116 -20.66 -9.69 35.81
N ARG A 117 -21.88 -9.59 36.35
CA ARG A 117 -22.41 -8.39 37.02
C ARG A 117 -21.86 -8.19 38.42
N HIS A 118 -21.67 -9.30 39.15
CA HIS A 118 -21.13 -9.32 40.51
C HIS A 118 -19.90 -10.22 40.53
N PRO A 119 -18.70 -9.70 40.23
CA PRO A 119 -17.50 -10.48 40.04
C PRO A 119 -16.83 -10.83 41.39
N ASP A 120 -17.57 -11.55 42.21
CA ASP A 120 -17.14 -12.14 43.47
C ASP A 120 -17.17 -13.66 43.39
N ALA A 121 -16.40 -14.33 44.23
CA ALA A 121 -16.46 -15.81 44.28
C ALA A 121 -17.86 -16.29 44.67
N LEU A 122 -18.37 -17.27 43.96
CA LEU A 122 -19.69 -17.83 44.17
C LEU A 122 -19.59 -19.36 44.30
N ARG A 123 -19.98 -19.87 45.46
CA ARG A 123 -20.01 -21.31 45.77
C ARG A 123 -21.42 -21.75 46.10
N LEU A 124 -21.93 -22.75 45.41
CA LEU A 124 -23.28 -23.27 45.57
C LEU A 124 -23.26 -24.80 45.73
N PRO A 125 -23.91 -25.33 46.78
CA PRO A 125 -24.07 -26.78 46.93
C PRO A 125 -25.03 -27.35 45.90
N GLU A 126 -26.07 -26.57 45.51
CA GLU A 126 -27.08 -26.96 44.51
C GLU A 126 -27.36 -25.76 43.59
N LEU A 127 -26.94 -25.90 42.33
CA LEU A 127 -27.03 -24.87 41.31
C LEU A 127 -28.48 -24.52 40.93
N SER A 128 -29.37 -25.51 40.96
CA SER A 128 -30.77 -25.34 40.62
C SER A 128 -31.56 -24.47 41.61
N GLU A 129 -31.09 -24.33 42.85
CA GLU A 129 -31.76 -23.56 43.90
C GLU A 129 -31.42 -22.03 43.82
N HIS A 130 -30.44 -21.65 43.05
CA HIS A 130 -30.06 -20.24 42.95
C HIS A 130 -31.05 -19.43 42.11
N PRO A 131 -31.50 -18.24 42.55
CA PRO A 131 -32.53 -17.44 41.86
C PRO A 131 -32.17 -17.07 40.40
N ALA A 132 -30.90 -16.93 40.08
CA ALA A 132 -30.42 -16.66 38.73
C ALA A 132 -30.28 -17.94 37.86
N SER A 133 -30.52 -19.11 38.40
CA SER A 133 -30.47 -20.35 37.62
C SER A 133 -31.58 -20.38 36.56
N SER A 134 -31.20 -20.54 35.31
CA SER A 134 -32.15 -20.63 34.17
C SER A 134 -32.28 -22.06 33.61
N GLY A 135 -31.70 -23.05 34.30
CA GLY A 135 -31.66 -24.43 33.84
C GLY A 135 -30.60 -24.66 32.73
N PHE A 136 -30.57 -25.88 32.23
CA PHE A 136 -29.62 -26.34 31.23
C PHE A 136 -30.29 -26.59 29.88
N PRO A 137 -29.60 -26.43 28.76
CA PRO A 137 -30.11 -26.83 27.45
C PRO A 137 -30.31 -28.36 27.35
N ALA A 138 -31.01 -28.80 26.32
CA ALA A 138 -31.18 -30.22 26.04
C ALA A 138 -29.82 -30.92 25.87
N HIS A 139 -29.75 -32.17 26.35
CA HIS A 139 -28.52 -33.00 26.32
C HIS A 139 -27.35 -32.53 27.18
N HIS A 140 -27.50 -31.42 27.93
CA HIS A 140 -26.49 -31.00 28.89
C HIS A 140 -26.41 -31.98 30.05
N PRO A 141 -25.22 -32.38 30.53
CA PRO A 141 -25.11 -33.23 31.71
C PRO A 141 -25.72 -32.51 32.92
N PRO A 142 -26.35 -33.25 33.84
CA PRO A 142 -26.85 -32.67 35.08
C PRO A 142 -25.70 -32.13 35.91
N MET A 143 -25.87 -30.96 36.49
CA MET A 143 -24.86 -30.30 37.35
C MET A 143 -25.55 -29.80 38.59
N HIS A 144 -24.93 -30.07 39.76
CA HIS A 144 -25.47 -29.77 41.10
C HIS A 144 -24.56 -28.80 41.82
N SER A 145 -23.34 -29.21 42.19
CA SER A 145 -22.40 -28.35 42.87
C SER A 145 -21.69 -27.39 41.91
N PHE A 146 -21.48 -26.14 42.35
CA PHE A 146 -20.90 -25.09 41.55
C PHE A 146 -19.89 -24.26 42.35
N LEU A 147 -18.77 -23.92 41.71
CA LEU A 147 -17.80 -22.96 42.20
C LEU A 147 -17.36 -22.08 41.06
N GLY A 148 -17.57 -20.75 41.17
CA GLY A 148 -17.14 -19.76 40.18
C GLY A 148 -16.29 -18.68 40.80
N VAL A 149 -15.20 -18.28 40.11
CA VAL A 149 -14.34 -17.19 40.53
C VAL A 149 -14.00 -16.28 39.37
N PRO A 150 -13.87 -14.96 39.57
CA PRO A 150 -13.44 -14.03 38.54
C PRO A 150 -11.94 -14.14 38.28
N ILE A 151 -11.54 -14.06 37.02
CA ILE A 151 -10.15 -13.85 36.61
C ILE A 151 -9.96 -12.38 36.32
N ARG A 152 -9.08 -11.71 37.05
CA ARG A 152 -8.79 -10.30 36.88
C ARG A 152 -7.43 -10.13 36.19
N VAL A 153 -7.41 -9.26 35.18
CA VAL A 153 -6.19 -8.79 34.55
C VAL A 153 -6.06 -7.32 34.93
N ARG A 154 -5.08 -6.98 35.77
CA ARG A 154 -5.02 -5.68 36.46
C ARG A 154 -6.32 -5.38 37.25
N ASP A 155 -7.00 -4.29 36.90
CA ASP A 155 -8.22 -3.85 37.58
C ASP A 155 -9.50 -4.27 36.85
N GLU A 156 -9.40 -4.94 35.71
CA GLU A 156 -10.53 -5.36 34.89
C GLU A 156 -10.80 -6.86 35.03
N VAL A 157 -12.07 -7.25 34.99
CA VAL A 157 -12.48 -8.66 34.95
C VAL A 157 -12.38 -9.13 33.51
N PHE A 158 -11.40 -10.00 33.25
CA PHE A 158 -11.18 -10.62 31.96
C PHE A 158 -12.22 -11.69 31.63
N GLY A 159 -12.61 -12.45 32.64
CA GLY A 159 -13.51 -13.57 32.50
C GLY A 159 -13.76 -14.24 33.83
N ASN A 160 -14.48 -15.33 33.79
CA ASN A 160 -14.78 -16.13 34.97
C ASN A 160 -14.41 -17.60 34.75
N LEU A 161 -13.87 -18.22 35.80
CA LEU A 161 -13.55 -19.64 35.83
C LEU A 161 -14.66 -20.35 36.61
N TYR A 162 -15.26 -21.36 36.00
CA TYR A 162 -16.39 -22.13 36.53
C TYR A 162 -15.98 -23.57 36.70
N LEU A 163 -16.32 -24.17 37.83
CA LEU A 163 -16.21 -25.59 38.10
C LEU A 163 -17.58 -26.14 38.52
N THR A 164 -17.90 -27.34 38.09
CA THR A 164 -19.11 -28.03 38.47
C THR A 164 -18.85 -29.49 38.74
N GLU A 165 -19.70 -30.13 39.53
CA GLU A 165 -19.63 -31.52 39.94
C GLU A 165 -18.33 -31.88 40.65
N LYS A 166 -18.25 -31.56 41.95
CA LYS A 166 -17.17 -32.08 42.81
C LYS A 166 -17.23 -33.60 42.79
N ARG A 167 -16.12 -34.25 42.45
CA ARG A 167 -16.08 -35.71 42.36
C ARG A 167 -16.42 -36.38 43.70
N GLY A 168 -17.01 -37.55 43.64
CA GLY A 168 -17.43 -38.28 44.83
C GLY A 168 -18.75 -37.79 45.45
N GLY A 169 -19.50 -36.90 44.77
CA GLY A 169 -20.78 -36.37 45.24
C GLY A 169 -20.66 -35.39 46.41
N ALA A 170 -19.47 -34.80 46.59
CA ALA A 170 -19.20 -33.82 47.62
C ALA A 170 -19.57 -32.40 47.14
N GLU A 171 -19.70 -31.45 48.08
CA GLU A 171 -19.82 -30.03 47.82
C GLU A 171 -18.43 -29.40 47.77
N PHE A 172 -18.26 -28.29 47.03
CA PHE A 172 -17.05 -27.47 47.09
C PHE A 172 -16.98 -26.78 48.45
N ASP A 173 -15.81 -26.79 49.05
CA ASP A 173 -15.57 -26.17 50.35
C ASP A 173 -14.79 -24.84 50.25
N GLU A 174 -14.47 -24.22 51.38
CA GLU A 174 -13.76 -22.96 51.47
C GLU A 174 -12.27 -23.09 51.02
N GLU A 175 -11.70 -24.29 51.20
CA GLU A 175 -10.34 -24.59 50.75
C GLU A 175 -10.27 -24.68 49.21
N ASP A 176 -11.27 -25.32 48.58
CA ASP A 176 -11.44 -25.37 47.13
C ASP A 176 -11.56 -23.96 46.52
N GLU A 177 -12.38 -23.10 47.15
CA GLU A 177 -12.56 -21.71 46.75
C GLU A 177 -11.22 -20.93 46.85
N SER A 178 -10.48 -21.08 47.94
CA SER A 178 -9.18 -20.41 48.14
C SER A 178 -8.13 -20.88 47.11
N VAL A 179 -8.07 -22.17 46.80
CA VAL A 179 -7.19 -22.74 45.76
C VAL A 179 -7.53 -22.18 44.40
N LEU A 180 -8.82 -22.18 44.04
CA LEU A 180 -9.30 -21.67 42.75
C LEU A 180 -9.06 -20.16 42.60
N ALA A 181 -9.31 -19.38 43.66
CA ALA A 181 -9.03 -17.96 43.67
C ALA A 181 -7.53 -17.65 43.48
N THR A 182 -6.66 -18.45 44.13
CA THR A 182 -5.20 -18.31 43.95
C THR A 182 -4.77 -18.63 42.51
N LEU A 183 -5.34 -19.68 41.92
CA LEU A 183 -5.09 -20.01 40.50
C LEU A 183 -5.62 -18.91 39.58
N ALA A 184 -6.78 -18.31 39.87
CA ALA A 184 -7.35 -17.22 39.08
C ALA A 184 -6.46 -15.95 39.07
N VAL A 185 -5.79 -15.64 40.18
CA VAL A 185 -4.80 -14.55 40.23
C VAL A 185 -3.60 -14.87 39.34
N ALA A 186 -3.05 -16.09 39.43
CA ALA A 186 -1.93 -16.51 38.59
C ALA A 186 -2.33 -16.55 37.10
N ALA A 187 -3.56 -16.96 36.81
CA ALA A 187 -4.16 -16.95 35.48
C ALA A 187 -4.22 -15.53 34.88
N GLY A 188 -4.62 -14.54 35.69
CA GLY A 188 -4.65 -13.14 35.25
C GLY A 188 -3.27 -12.65 34.79
N VAL A 189 -2.20 -12.99 35.55
CA VAL A 189 -0.82 -12.65 35.18
C VAL A 189 -0.39 -13.37 33.88
N ALA A 190 -0.72 -14.65 33.73
CA ALA A 190 -0.36 -15.43 32.55
C ALA A 190 -1.08 -14.90 31.28
N ILE A 191 -2.35 -14.55 31.40
CA ILE A 191 -3.15 -13.95 30.31
C ILE A 191 -2.56 -12.61 29.90
N GLU A 192 -2.20 -11.74 30.86
CA GLU A 192 -1.55 -10.47 30.57
C GLU A 192 -0.22 -10.66 29.83
N ASN A 193 0.62 -11.57 30.32
CA ASN A 193 1.90 -11.90 29.67
C ASN A 193 1.71 -12.41 28.24
N ALA A 194 0.75 -13.30 27.99
CA ALA A 194 0.45 -13.82 26.66
C ALA A 194 -0.02 -12.70 25.72
N ARG A 195 -0.89 -11.79 26.19
CA ARG A 195 -1.32 -10.62 25.42
C ARG A 195 -0.17 -9.69 25.08
N LEU A 196 0.64 -9.32 26.06
CA LEU A 196 1.79 -8.43 25.85
C LEU A 196 2.81 -9.07 24.89
N TYR A 197 3.01 -10.38 24.98
CA TYR A 197 3.88 -11.11 24.06
C TYR A 197 3.32 -11.10 22.62
N ALA A 198 2.02 -11.35 22.46
CA ALA A 198 1.36 -11.30 21.16
C ALA A 198 1.43 -9.90 20.53
N GLU A 199 1.18 -8.84 21.31
CA GLU A 199 1.34 -7.45 20.86
C GLU A 199 2.77 -7.12 20.46
N ALA A 200 3.76 -7.53 21.27
CA ALA A 200 5.17 -7.30 20.97
C ALA A 200 5.58 -8.01 19.68
N ARG A 201 5.16 -9.25 19.51
CA ARG A 201 5.42 -10.05 18.30
C ARG A 201 4.78 -9.43 17.06
N LEU A 202 3.54 -8.99 17.17
CA LEU A 202 2.84 -8.32 16.07
C LEU A 202 3.56 -7.01 15.68
N ARG A 203 3.99 -6.22 16.67
CA ARG A 203 4.77 -5.00 16.44
C ARG A 203 6.12 -5.28 15.77
N GLU A 204 6.81 -6.33 16.21
CA GLU A 204 8.07 -6.78 15.58
C GLU A 204 7.87 -7.16 14.12
N GLN A 205 6.82 -7.90 13.79
CA GLN A 205 6.49 -8.28 12.43
C GLN A 205 6.24 -7.06 11.54
N TRP A 206 5.49 -6.06 12.01
CA TRP A 206 5.24 -4.82 11.29
C TRP A 206 6.50 -3.98 11.09
N LEU A 207 7.38 -3.91 12.11
CA LEU A 207 8.67 -3.22 11.99
C LEU A 207 9.59 -3.90 10.98
N ALA A 208 9.66 -5.24 11.00
CA ALA A 208 10.44 -6.01 10.03
C ALA A 208 9.91 -5.81 8.59
N ALA A 209 8.59 -5.85 8.40
CA ALA A 209 7.95 -5.58 7.11
C ALA A 209 8.24 -4.16 6.61
N SER A 210 8.17 -3.15 7.49
CA SER A 210 8.51 -1.76 7.17
C SER A 210 9.98 -1.59 6.78
N ALA A 211 10.89 -2.28 7.48
CA ALA A 211 12.32 -2.23 7.18
C ALA A 211 12.65 -2.90 5.84
N GLU A 212 12.06 -4.07 5.54
CA GLU A 212 12.21 -4.77 4.25
C GLU A 212 11.72 -3.90 3.09
N PHE A 213 10.56 -3.32 3.24
CA PHE A 213 9.96 -2.39 2.30
C PHE A 213 10.87 -1.17 2.05
N THR A 214 11.36 -0.52 3.11
CA THR A 214 12.25 0.64 3.01
C THR A 214 13.58 0.29 2.35
N ALA A 215 14.16 -0.87 2.67
CA ALA A 215 15.38 -1.36 2.03
C ALA A 215 15.18 -1.61 0.53
N GLY A 216 14.04 -2.19 0.14
CA GLY A 216 13.65 -2.37 -1.27
C GLY A 216 13.63 -1.06 -2.05
N LEU A 217 13.03 -0.01 -1.46
CA LEU A 217 13.00 1.34 -2.04
C LEU A 217 14.39 1.93 -2.24
N LEU A 218 15.23 1.90 -1.20
CA LEU A 218 16.58 2.45 -1.23
C LEU A 218 17.48 1.72 -2.22
N SER A 219 17.26 0.41 -2.42
CA SER A 219 18.02 -0.40 -3.41
C SER A 219 17.56 -0.20 -4.85
N GLY A 220 16.52 0.62 -5.10
CA GLY A 220 16.00 0.87 -6.43
C GLY A 220 15.12 -0.26 -6.98
N MET A 221 14.50 -1.04 -6.10
CA MET A 221 13.51 -2.06 -6.49
C MET A 221 12.39 -1.44 -7.33
N PRO A 222 11.91 -2.10 -8.40
CA PRO A 222 10.78 -1.62 -9.17
C PRO A 222 9.53 -1.43 -8.31
N GLU A 223 8.79 -0.37 -8.54
CA GLU A 223 7.57 0.01 -7.80
C GLU A 223 6.57 -1.15 -7.65
N ALA A 224 6.30 -1.86 -8.75
CA ALA A 224 5.39 -3.01 -8.72
C ALA A 224 5.85 -4.10 -7.72
N ARG A 225 7.15 -4.35 -7.62
CA ARG A 225 7.70 -5.33 -6.68
C ARG A 225 7.65 -4.83 -5.24
N VAL A 226 7.83 -3.54 -5.04
CA VAL A 226 7.69 -2.91 -3.72
C VAL A 226 6.27 -3.06 -3.19
N LEU A 227 5.26 -2.74 -4.03
CA LEU A 227 3.85 -2.93 -3.68
C LEU A 227 3.51 -4.41 -3.44
N GLU A 228 4.08 -5.32 -4.23
CA GLU A 228 3.89 -6.76 -4.06
C GLU A 228 4.39 -7.24 -2.70
N VAL A 229 5.62 -6.88 -2.31
CA VAL A 229 6.19 -7.20 -0.99
C VAL A 229 5.32 -6.61 0.13
N MET A 230 4.88 -5.37 -0.02
CA MET A 230 4.00 -4.72 0.95
C MET A 230 2.70 -5.50 1.16
N VAL A 231 2.01 -5.87 0.08
CA VAL A 231 0.74 -6.60 0.17
C VAL A 231 0.94 -8.01 0.71
N GLU A 232 2.02 -8.71 0.30
CA GLU A 232 2.36 -10.04 0.82
C GLU A 232 2.55 -10.00 2.34
N ARG A 233 3.38 -9.07 2.84
CA ARG A 233 3.63 -8.92 4.28
C ARG A 233 2.39 -8.53 5.06
N ALA A 234 1.61 -7.57 4.56
CA ALA A 234 0.37 -7.18 5.21
C ALA A 234 -0.63 -8.35 5.29
N LYS A 235 -0.74 -9.17 4.24
CA LYS A 235 -1.55 -10.40 4.24
C LYS A 235 -1.05 -11.43 5.24
N GLU A 236 0.25 -11.70 5.27
CA GLU A 236 0.84 -12.66 6.20
C GLU A 236 0.59 -12.26 7.66
N ILE A 237 0.90 -11.01 8.01
CA ILE A 237 0.75 -10.50 9.38
C ILE A 237 -0.72 -10.50 9.82
N THR A 238 -1.63 -10.12 8.95
CA THR A 238 -3.06 -10.03 9.27
C THR A 238 -3.85 -11.30 8.94
N SER A 239 -3.19 -12.36 8.48
CA SER A 239 -3.86 -13.60 8.03
C SER A 239 -4.96 -13.35 6.98
N ALA A 240 -4.79 -12.32 6.14
CA ALA A 240 -5.73 -12.03 5.06
C ALA A 240 -5.55 -12.99 3.88
N GLU A 241 -6.65 -13.41 3.27
CA GLU A 241 -6.65 -14.31 2.10
C GLU A 241 -6.54 -13.54 0.78
N LEU A 242 -6.96 -12.27 0.78
CA LEU A 242 -6.89 -11.35 -0.37
C LEU A 242 -6.23 -10.04 0.06
N GLY A 243 -5.33 -9.53 -0.77
CA GLY A 243 -4.75 -8.20 -0.64
C GLY A 243 -4.78 -7.46 -1.97
N LEU A 244 -5.18 -6.20 -1.96
CA LEU A 244 -5.36 -5.35 -3.12
C LEU A 244 -4.66 -4.01 -2.92
N VAL A 245 -4.17 -3.44 -4.01
CA VAL A 245 -3.80 -2.02 -4.09
C VAL A 245 -4.57 -1.39 -5.24
N ASP A 246 -5.39 -0.42 -4.89
CA ASP A 246 -6.13 0.41 -5.83
C ASP A 246 -5.50 1.81 -5.84
N LEU A 247 -5.04 2.31 -6.99
CA LEU A 247 -4.50 3.67 -7.15
C LEU A 247 -5.54 4.60 -7.74
N VAL A 248 -5.50 5.85 -7.31
CA VAL A 248 -6.32 6.94 -7.86
C VAL A 248 -5.85 7.26 -9.26
N GLU A 249 -6.76 7.32 -10.22
CA GLU A 249 -6.44 7.73 -11.60
C GLU A 249 -6.54 9.26 -11.72
N GLU A 250 -5.46 9.91 -12.16
CA GLU A 250 -5.41 11.39 -12.25
C GLU A 250 -6.49 11.94 -13.19
N GLY A 251 -7.22 12.96 -12.72
CA GLY A 251 -8.29 13.60 -13.49
C GLY A 251 -9.57 12.79 -13.60
N SER A 252 -9.71 11.69 -12.86
CA SER A 252 -10.88 10.81 -12.84
C SER A 252 -11.32 10.55 -11.39
N ASP A 253 -12.61 10.26 -11.20
CA ASP A 253 -13.17 9.78 -9.93
C ASP A 253 -13.13 8.25 -9.83
N GLU A 254 -12.17 7.63 -10.52
CA GLU A 254 -12.00 6.18 -10.56
C GLU A 254 -10.72 5.73 -9.85
N LEU A 255 -10.78 4.50 -9.36
CA LEU A 255 -9.66 3.75 -8.79
C LEU A 255 -9.28 2.64 -9.77
N ARG A 256 -7.98 2.43 -9.95
CA ARG A 256 -7.46 1.33 -10.75
C ARG A 256 -6.77 0.30 -9.88
N GLY A 257 -7.23 -0.94 -9.93
CA GLY A 257 -6.59 -2.09 -9.30
C GLY A 257 -5.26 -2.41 -9.93
N VAL A 258 -4.16 -1.95 -9.34
CA VAL A 258 -2.80 -2.17 -9.86
C VAL A 258 -2.21 -3.48 -9.40
N LEU A 259 -2.62 -3.96 -8.23
CA LEU A 259 -2.15 -5.20 -7.63
C LEU A 259 -3.29 -5.94 -6.95
N ALA A 260 -3.33 -7.25 -7.13
CA ALA A 260 -4.23 -8.15 -6.42
C ALA A 260 -3.51 -9.49 -6.16
N LEU A 261 -3.46 -9.93 -4.91
CA LEU A 261 -2.75 -11.14 -4.47
C LEU A 261 -3.65 -12.00 -3.58
N GLY A 262 -3.67 -13.30 -3.83
CA GLY A 262 -4.40 -14.28 -3.02
C GLY A 262 -5.71 -14.72 -3.63
N LYS A 263 -6.65 -15.12 -2.77
CA LYS A 263 -7.94 -15.69 -3.17
C LYS A 263 -8.77 -14.67 -3.96
N ARG A 264 -9.29 -15.06 -5.14
CA ARG A 264 -10.07 -14.21 -6.04
C ARG A 264 -9.33 -12.98 -6.60
N ALA A 265 -8.01 -12.95 -6.53
CA ALA A 265 -7.20 -11.83 -7.06
C ALA A 265 -7.55 -11.47 -8.52
N GLU A 266 -7.86 -12.47 -9.36
CA GLU A 266 -8.22 -12.28 -10.77
C GLU A 266 -9.48 -11.40 -10.96
N ALA A 267 -10.41 -11.42 -10.01
CA ALA A 267 -11.64 -10.60 -10.07
C ALA A 267 -11.38 -9.11 -9.81
N HIS A 268 -10.17 -8.76 -9.36
CA HIS A 268 -9.83 -7.40 -8.95
C HIS A 268 -8.68 -6.79 -9.78
N ARG A 269 -7.86 -7.63 -10.44
CA ARG A 269 -6.67 -7.18 -11.15
C ARG A 269 -7.02 -6.34 -12.39
N GLY A 270 -6.44 -5.15 -12.49
CA GLY A 270 -6.61 -4.24 -13.63
C GLY A 270 -8.01 -3.61 -13.74
N LEU A 271 -8.88 -3.85 -12.76
CA LEU A 271 -10.23 -3.32 -12.77
C LEU A 271 -10.21 -1.82 -12.46
N ARG A 272 -11.03 -1.06 -13.21
CA ARG A 272 -11.35 0.33 -12.88
C ARG A 272 -12.69 0.36 -12.16
N VAL A 273 -12.73 1.02 -11.03
CA VAL A 273 -13.92 1.11 -10.18
C VAL A 273 -14.14 2.56 -9.75
N PRO A 274 -15.38 3.03 -9.68
CA PRO A 274 -15.66 4.35 -9.14
C PRO A 274 -15.33 4.38 -7.63
N ARG A 275 -14.98 5.54 -7.09
CA ARG A 275 -14.83 5.72 -5.65
C ARG A 275 -16.13 5.46 -4.91
N ALA A 276 -17.24 5.97 -5.46
CA ALA A 276 -18.57 5.76 -4.88
C ALA A 276 -18.97 4.29 -4.89
N GLY A 277 -19.52 3.80 -3.77
CA GLY A 277 -19.99 2.43 -3.63
C GLY A 277 -18.88 1.37 -3.51
N THR A 278 -17.68 1.77 -3.07
CA THR A 278 -16.58 0.85 -2.75
C THR A 278 -16.01 1.14 -1.37
N LEU A 279 -15.52 0.11 -0.67
CA LEU A 279 -14.88 0.27 0.64
C LEU A 279 -13.61 1.14 0.53
N ALA A 280 -12.87 1.00 -0.58
CA ALA A 280 -11.70 1.83 -0.88
C ALA A 280 -12.06 3.31 -1.01
N GLY A 281 -13.16 3.63 -1.69
CA GLY A 281 -13.63 5.01 -1.82
C GLY A 281 -14.08 5.63 -0.49
N VAL A 282 -14.70 4.83 0.40
CA VAL A 282 -15.04 5.28 1.75
C VAL A 282 -13.75 5.63 2.52
N ALA A 283 -12.74 4.77 2.50
CA ALA A 283 -11.46 5.00 3.19
C ALA A 283 -10.76 6.28 2.70
N LEU A 284 -10.79 6.56 1.39
CA LEU A 284 -10.25 7.80 0.82
C LEU A 284 -11.05 9.04 1.23
N THR A 285 -12.37 8.93 1.32
CA THR A 285 -13.23 10.05 1.70
C THR A 285 -13.06 10.41 3.18
N GLU A 286 -13.00 9.39 4.03
CA GLU A 286 -12.81 9.55 5.48
C GLU A 286 -11.34 9.82 5.86
N GLN A 287 -10.40 9.66 4.90
CA GLN A 287 -8.94 9.74 5.13
C GLN A 287 -8.51 8.88 6.32
N GLY A 288 -9.16 7.73 6.49
CA GLY A 288 -8.99 6.86 7.63
C GLY A 288 -9.15 5.38 7.29
N LEU A 289 -8.77 4.55 8.25
CA LEU A 289 -8.97 3.11 8.18
C LEU A 289 -10.47 2.79 8.30
N VAL A 290 -10.97 1.96 7.40
CA VAL A 290 -12.37 1.52 7.35
C VAL A 290 -12.41 0.00 7.39
N THR A 291 -13.21 -0.56 8.31
CA THR A 291 -13.44 -2.01 8.43
C THR A 291 -14.85 -2.38 7.99
N ALA A 292 -15.00 -3.61 7.51
CA ALA A 292 -16.27 -4.27 7.27
C ALA A 292 -16.25 -5.65 7.94
N GLU A 293 -17.28 -6.01 8.68
CA GLU A 293 -17.41 -7.35 9.28
C GLU A 293 -17.62 -8.43 8.21
N ASP A 294 -18.34 -8.09 7.14
CA ASP A 294 -18.50 -8.90 5.95
C ASP A 294 -18.63 -7.97 4.72
N VAL A 295 -17.59 -7.90 3.91
CA VAL A 295 -17.52 -7.04 2.72
C VAL A 295 -18.53 -7.47 1.65
N SER A 296 -18.95 -8.72 1.63
CA SER A 296 -19.90 -9.23 0.64
C SER A 296 -21.34 -8.76 0.87
N SER A 297 -21.65 -8.35 2.09
CA SER A 297 -22.98 -7.86 2.52
C SER A 297 -22.96 -6.44 3.07
N ASP A 298 -21.81 -5.78 3.06
CA ASP A 298 -21.66 -4.40 3.57
C ASP A 298 -22.48 -3.40 2.74
N PRO A 299 -23.37 -2.59 3.34
CA PRO A 299 -24.23 -1.67 2.63
C PRO A 299 -23.47 -0.54 1.90
N ARG A 300 -22.21 -0.28 2.27
CA ARG A 300 -21.34 0.69 1.60
C ARG A 300 -20.76 0.15 0.29
N VAL A 301 -20.79 -1.17 0.08
CA VAL A 301 -20.27 -1.83 -1.12
C VAL A 301 -21.41 -2.09 -2.11
N THR A 302 -21.71 -1.11 -2.94
CA THR A 302 -22.81 -1.15 -3.92
C THR A 302 -22.33 -1.38 -5.36
N TYR A 303 -21.06 -1.10 -5.65
CA TYR A 303 -20.48 -1.31 -6.97
C TYR A 303 -19.94 -2.72 -7.12
N GLN A 304 -20.51 -3.49 -8.06
CA GLN A 304 -20.13 -4.89 -8.37
C GLN A 304 -19.92 -5.77 -7.12
N PRO A 305 -20.91 -5.91 -6.23
CA PRO A 305 -20.76 -6.70 -4.99
C PRO A 305 -20.40 -8.16 -5.25
N GLU A 306 -20.77 -8.72 -6.42
CA GLU A 306 -20.48 -10.09 -6.82
C GLU A 306 -18.99 -10.47 -6.79
N ARG A 307 -18.10 -9.49 -6.99
CA ARG A 307 -16.66 -9.72 -6.92
C ARG A 307 -16.19 -10.11 -5.52
N TRP A 308 -16.92 -9.70 -4.48
CA TRP A 308 -16.64 -9.99 -3.08
C TRP A 308 -17.25 -11.29 -2.57
N LYS A 309 -18.01 -11.99 -3.41
CA LYS A 309 -18.66 -13.25 -3.06
C LYS A 309 -17.62 -14.28 -2.56
N GLY A 310 -17.83 -14.81 -1.35
CA GLY A 310 -16.91 -15.74 -0.70
C GLY A 310 -15.70 -15.08 -0.04
N MET A 311 -15.78 -13.77 0.21
CA MET A 311 -14.96 -13.01 1.15
C MET A 311 -15.84 -12.62 2.34
N GLY A 312 -15.23 -12.37 3.49
CA GLY A 312 -15.87 -11.99 4.74
C GLY A 312 -15.31 -10.66 5.26
N PRO A 313 -14.68 -10.63 6.44
CA PRO A 313 -14.14 -9.42 7.01
C PRO A 313 -13.11 -8.75 6.10
N ALA A 314 -13.19 -7.41 6.00
CA ALA A 314 -12.26 -6.62 5.21
C ALA A 314 -11.83 -5.34 5.93
N VAL A 315 -10.66 -4.84 5.57
CA VAL A 315 -10.13 -3.55 6.00
C VAL A 315 -9.56 -2.80 4.80
N ALA A 316 -9.89 -1.52 4.69
CA ALA A 316 -9.36 -0.60 3.68
C ALA A 316 -8.59 0.52 4.38
N VAL A 317 -7.37 0.80 3.91
CA VAL A 317 -6.47 1.79 4.51
C VAL A 317 -5.96 2.72 3.42
N PRO A 318 -6.15 4.04 3.53
CA PRO A 318 -5.66 4.98 2.53
C PRO A 318 -4.12 5.06 2.53
N MET A 319 -3.54 5.10 1.34
CA MET A 319 -2.13 5.40 1.08
C MET A 319 -2.00 6.88 0.70
N GLY A 320 -2.31 7.78 1.63
CA GLY A 320 -2.50 9.19 1.36
C GLY A 320 -3.60 9.42 0.32
N GLU A 321 -3.40 10.34 -0.60
CA GLU A 321 -4.33 10.62 -1.71
C GLU A 321 -4.10 9.72 -2.94
N ARG A 322 -3.05 8.90 -2.93
CA ARG A 322 -2.61 8.14 -4.10
C ARG A 322 -3.37 6.84 -4.31
N GLY A 323 -3.93 6.25 -3.25
CA GLY A 323 -4.62 4.98 -3.37
C GLY A 323 -5.02 4.37 -2.04
N VAL A 324 -5.37 3.09 -2.09
CA VAL A 324 -5.86 2.32 -0.94
C VAL A 324 -5.23 0.93 -0.93
N LEU A 325 -4.75 0.51 0.22
CA LEU A 325 -4.47 -0.88 0.55
C LEU A 325 -5.75 -1.51 1.11
N LEU A 326 -6.20 -2.62 0.55
CA LEU A 326 -7.35 -3.36 1.02
C LEU A 326 -6.96 -4.80 1.30
N LEU A 327 -7.35 -5.30 2.47
CA LEU A 327 -7.13 -6.67 2.90
C LEU A 327 -8.48 -7.31 3.24
N ALA A 328 -8.68 -8.59 2.87
CA ALA A 328 -9.91 -9.31 3.19
C ALA A 328 -9.62 -10.75 3.60
N ARG A 329 -10.41 -11.26 4.53
CA ARG A 329 -10.42 -12.64 5.02
C ARG A 329 -11.53 -13.45 4.34
N GLY A 330 -11.43 -14.77 4.44
CA GLY A 330 -12.53 -15.66 4.02
C GLY A 330 -13.78 -15.55 4.91
N PRO A 331 -14.93 -16.07 4.45
CA PRO A 331 -16.16 -16.06 5.21
C PRO A 331 -16.01 -16.90 6.49
N GLY A 332 -16.67 -16.46 7.57
CA GLY A 332 -16.62 -17.14 8.87
C GLY A 332 -15.31 -16.95 9.66
N ARG A 333 -14.37 -16.19 9.15
CA ARG A 333 -13.19 -15.76 9.90
C ARG A 333 -13.54 -14.60 10.84
N PRO A 334 -12.85 -14.45 11.98
CA PRO A 334 -13.07 -13.32 12.87
C PRO A 334 -12.79 -11.98 12.18
N PRO A 335 -13.51 -10.91 12.54
CA PRO A 335 -13.19 -9.55 12.10
C PRO A 335 -11.75 -9.16 12.43
N PHE A 336 -11.22 -8.16 11.73
CA PHE A 336 -9.90 -7.59 12.06
C PHE A 336 -9.98 -6.87 13.40
N SER A 337 -9.08 -7.22 14.34
CA SER A 337 -9.02 -6.57 15.65
C SER A 337 -8.38 -5.18 15.58
N SER A 338 -8.59 -4.38 16.63
CA SER A 338 -7.97 -3.06 16.73
C SER A 338 -6.45 -3.15 16.79
N GLU A 339 -5.93 -4.20 17.45
CA GLU A 339 -4.50 -4.45 17.59
C GLU A 339 -3.86 -4.81 16.23
N GLU A 340 -4.55 -5.60 15.41
CA GLU A 340 -4.10 -5.97 14.07
C GLU A 340 -4.11 -4.78 13.10
N THR A 341 -5.09 -3.89 13.23
CA THR A 341 -5.32 -2.79 12.28
C THR A 341 -4.60 -1.50 12.65
N ALA A 342 -4.28 -1.26 13.94
CA ALA A 342 -3.62 -0.04 14.41
C ALA A 342 -2.31 0.31 13.66
N PRO A 343 -1.41 -0.64 13.29
CA PRO A 343 -0.19 -0.33 12.55
C PRO A 343 -0.40 -0.08 11.05
N LEU A 344 -1.53 -0.51 10.47
CA LEU A 344 -1.79 -0.44 9.03
C LEU A 344 -1.71 0.97 8.44
N PRO A 345 -2.26 2.04 9.08
CA PRO A 345 -2.17 3.40 8.54
C PRO A 345 -0.72 3.88 8.39
N GLY A 346 0.12 3.60 9.38
CA GLY A 346 1.56 3.92 9.32
C GLY A 346 2.27 3.16 8.20
N PHE A 347 1.98 1.88 8.05
CA PHE A 347 2.53 1.03 7.00
C PHE A 347 2.08 1.46 5.59
N ALA A 348 0.79 1.76 5.40
CA ALA A 348 0.25 2.28 4.15
C ALA A 348 0.78 3.69 3.82
N GLY A 349 0.99 4.54 4.84
CA GLY A 349 1.60 5.86 4.68
C GLY A 349 3.05 5.80 4.18
N GLN A 350 3.84 4.82 4.65
CA GLN A 350 5.18 4.56 4.13
C GLN A 350 5.14 4.18 2.65
N ALA A 351 4.15 3.37 2.23
CA ALA A 351 3.96 3.02 0.83
C ALA A 351 3.62 4.23 -0.04
N ALA A 352 2.77 5.13 0.44
CA ALA A 352 2.44 6.37 -0.26
C ALA A 352 3.70 7.23 -0.51
N LEU A 353 4.51 7.42 0.53
CA LEU A 353 5.78 8.15 0.42
C LEU A 353 6.74 7.49 -0.57
N ALA A 354 6.76 6.17 -0.57
CA ALA A 354 7.58 5.38 -1.48
C ALA A 354 7.22 5.58 -2.94
N LEU A 355 5.93 5.53 -3.25
CA LEU A 355 5.41 5.80 -4.60
C LEU A 355 5.77 7.22 -5.04
N GLU A 356 5.63 8.20 -4.14
CA GLU A 356 5.99 9.59 -4.44
C GLU A 356 7.48 9.76 -4.72
N LEU A 357 8.34 9.12 -3.93
CA LEU A 357 9.79 9.15 -4.16
C LEU A 357 10.19 8.47 -5.47
N ALA A 358 9.53 7.37 -5.83
CA ALA A 358 9.78 6.66 -7.08
C ALA A 358 9.39 7.52 -8.31
N ASP A 359 8.25 8.23 -8.24
CA ASP A 359 7.83 9.15 -9.30
C ASP A 359 8.80 10.33 -9.43
N ARG A 360 9.14 11.00 -8.33
CA ARG A 360 10.11 12.11 -8.34
C ARG A 360 11.47 11.69 -8.88
N ARG A 361 11.90 10.46 -8.59
CA ARG A 361 13.15 9.93 -9.13
C ARG A 361 13.08 9.72 -10.63
N ARG A 362 11.97 9.16 -11.15
CA ARG A 362 11.73 9.02 -12.60
C ARG A 362 11.74 10.37 -13.30
N ASP A 363 11.06 11.37 -12.73
CA ASP A 363 11.00 12.71 -13.28
C ASP A 363 12.40 13.34 -13.31
N ALA A 364 13.17 13.21 -12.23
CA ALA A 364 14.54 13.70 -12.15
C ALA A 364 15.48 12.99 -13.15
N GLU A 365 15.33 11.68 -13.34
CA GLU A 365 16.08 10.90 -14.33
C GLU A 365 15.74 11.36 -15.76
N GLN A 366 14.46 11.61 -16.06
CA GLN A 366 14.03 12.15 -17.35
C GLN A 366 14.60 13.54 -17.61
N VAL A 367 14.50 14.45 -16.63
CA VAL A 367 15.07 15.80 -16.73
C VAL A 367 16.59 15.74 -16.97
N SER A 368 17.31 14.92 -16.20
CA SER A 368 18.76 14.75 -16.37
C SER A 368 19.13 14.23 -17.76
N LEU A 369 18.34 13.29 -18.29
CA LEU A 369 18.54 12.72 -19.64
C LEU A 369 18.32 13.78 -20.74
N LEU A 370 17.33 14.67 -20.54
CA LEU A 370 17.07 15.80 -21.43
C LEU A 370 18.19 16.86 -21.37
N GLU A 371 18.66 17.21 -20.16
CA GLU A 371 19.77 18.14 -19.96
C GLU A 371 21.09 17.64 -20.59
N ASP A 372 21.39 16.35 -20.44
CA ASP A 372 22.56 15.72 -21.06
C ASP A 372 22.47 15.73 -22.58
N ARG A 373 21.31 15.46 -23.16
CA ARG A 373 21.08 15.56 -24.60
C ARG A 373 21.26 16.98 -25.13
N ASP A 374 20.74 17.98 -24.44
CA ASP A 374 20.89 19.38 -24.80
C ASP A 374 22.32 19.87 -24.66
N ARG A 375 23.07 19.37 -23.68
CA ARG A 375 24.50 19.64 -23.53
C ARG A 375 25.29 19.05 -24.69
N ILE A 376 25.08 17.76 -24.99
CA ILE A 376 25.78 17.08 -26.11
C ILE A 376 25.48 17.78 -27.44
N ALA A 377 24.21 18.17 -27.66
CA ALA A 377 23.81 18.87 -28.88
C ALA A 377 24.50 20.23 -29.02
N ARG A 378 24.68 20.99 -27.93
CA ARG A 378 25.42 22.26 -27.91
C ARG A 378 26.91 22.04 -28.14
N ASP A 379 27.54 21.10 -27.45
CA ASP A 379 28.96 20.79 -27.58
C ASP A 379 29.32 20.33 -29.01
N LEU A 380 28.45 19.52 -29.64
CA LEU A 380 28.62 19.12 -31.04
C LEU A 380 28.49 20.31 -32.01
N HIS A 381 27.54 21.21 -31.75
CA HIS A 381 27.34 22.38 -32.59
C HIS A 381 28.51 23.36 -32.46
N ASP A 382 28.90 23.70 -31.24
CA ASP A 382 29.85 24.80 -31.00
C ASP A 382 31.32 24.38 -31.22
N LEU A 383 31.67 23.13 -30.87
CA LEU A 383 33.06 22.67 -31.05
C LEU A 383 33.29 21.95 -32.38
N ALA A 384 32.42 21.00 -32.75
CA ALA A 384 32.66 20.18 -33.92
C ALA A 384 32.34 20.92 -35.24
N ILE A 385 31.11 21.45 -35.34
CA ILE A 385 30.67 22.14 -36.56
C ILE A 385 31.49 23.38 -36.84
N GLN A 386 31.80 24.23 -35.83
CA GLN A 386 32.58 25.44 -36.02
C GLN A 386 34.02 25.13 -36.45
N ARG A 387 34.66 24.10 -35.88
CA ARG A 387 36.01 23.70 -36.28
C ARG A 387 36.06 23.12 -37.68
N LEU A 388 35.14 22.25 -38.03
CA LEU A 388 35.04 21.66 -39.35
C LEU A 388 34.78 22.74 -40.41
N PHE A 389 33.92 23.70 -40.14
CA PHE A 389 33.62 24.82 -41.00
C PHE A 389 34.86 25.74 -41.19
N ALA A 390 35.57 26.07 -40.12
CA ALA A 390 36.80 26.86 -40.19
C ALA A 390 37.89 26.13 -40.97
N THR A 391 38.02 24.81 -40.82
CA THR A 391 38.96 23.99 -41.58
C THR A 391 38.59 23.95 -43.06
N GLY A 392 37.30 23.77 -43.39
CA GLY A 392 36.80 23.84 -44.77
C GLY A 392 37.10 25.17 -45.46
N MET A 393 36.85 26.30 -44.76
CA MET A 393 37.19 27.62 -45.29
C MET A 393 38.70 27.81 -45.51
N THR A 394 39.52 27.26 -44.62
CA THR A 394 40.99 27.33 -44.77
C THR A 394 41.44 26.54 -45.99
N LEU A 395 40.91 25.31 -46.19
CA LEU A 395 41.24 24.50 -47.36
C LEU A 395 40.70 25.10 -48.65
N GLN A 396 39.51 25.69 -48.64
CA GLN A 396 38.93 26.39 -49.78
C GLN A 396 39.73 27.66 -50.16
N SER A 397 40.27 28.36 -49.17
CA SER A 397 41.16 29.45 -49.40
C SER A 397 42.53 29.01 -50.01
N ALA A 398 43.05 27.86 -49.55
CA ALA A 398 44.26 27.25 -50.04
C ALA A 398 44.16 26.80 -51.52
N LEU A 399 42.98 26.40 -51.99
CA LEU A 399 42.74 26.05 -53.41
C LEU A 399 43.12 27.13 -54.38
N ARG A 400 43.09 28.42 -53.99
CA ARG A 400 43.46 29.55 -54.86
C ARG A 400 44.98 29.67 -55.12
N PHE A 401 45.80 28.96 -54.34
CA PHE A 401 47.27 28.99 -54.42
C PHE A 401 47.87 27.67 -54.90
N VAL A 402 47.05 26.74 -55.37
CA VAL A 402 47.51 25.41 -55.81
C VAL A 402 47.50 25.37 -57.32
N ASP A 403 48.71 25.38 -57.94
CA ASP A 403 48.87 25.27 -59.37
C ASP A 403 48.87 23.83 -59.92
N HIS A 404 48.98 22.83 -59.05
CA HIS A 404 49.07 21.43 -59.47
C HIS A 404 47.64 20.80 -59.56
N PRO A 405 47.20 20.30 -60.73
CA PRO A 405 45.85 19.84 -60.95
C PRO A 405 45.39 18.75 -59.97
N GLU A 406 46.21 17.71 -59.77
CA GLU A 406 45.85 16.58 -58.86
C GLU A 406 45.77 17.05 -57.39
N ALA A 407 46.60 18.04 -56.96
CA ALA A 407 46.52 18.56 -55.59
C ALA A 407 45.26 19.42 -55.41
N GLY A 408 44.86 20.19 -56.45
CA GLY A 408 43.61 20.94 -56.44
C GLY A 408 42.37 20.02 -56.33
N GLU A 409 42.32 18.93 -57.10
CA GLU A 409 41.25 17.93 -57.02
C GLU A 409 41.17 17.21 -55.67
N ARG A 410 42.32 16.93 -55.00
CA ARG A 410 42.34 16.32 -53.68
C ARG A 410 41.84 17.28 -52.60
N LEU A 411 42.22 18.56 -52.67
CA LEU A 411 41.73 19.58 -51.78
C LEU A 411 40.24 19.87 -51.94
N ALA A 412 39.73 19.91 -53.16
CA ALA A 412 38.31 20.07 -53.43
C ALA A 412 37.49 18.90 -52.83
N ARG A 413 37.93 17.65 -53.03
CA ARG A 413 37.28 16.49 -52.38
C ARG A 413 37.32 16.56 -50.86
N ALA A 414 38.40 17.00 -50.24
CA ALA A 414 38.49 17.17 -48.80
C ALA A 414 37.50 18.24 -48.25
N VAL A 415 37.23 19.31 -49.02
CA VAL A 415 36.21 20.30 -48.69
C VAL A 415 34.82 19.71 -48.78
N ASP A 416 34.54 18.95 -49.87
CA ASP A 416 33.24 18.29 -50.07
C ASP A 416 32.97 17.25 -48.93
N ASP A 417 33.98 16.45 -48.55
CA ASP A 417 33.89 15.48 -47.45
C ASP A 417 33.61 16.16 -46.09
N LEU A 418 34.21 17.34 -45.84
CA LEU A 418 33.95 18.14 -44.64
C LEU A 418 32.52 18.68 -44.63
N ASP A 419 32.04 19.18 -45.76
CA ASP A 419 30.64 19.65 -45.89
C ASP A 419 29.62 18.52 -45.70
N GLU A 420 29.91 17.33 -46.23
CA GLU A 420 29.07 16.14 -46.01
C GLU A 420 29.10 15.72 -44.53
N THR A 421 30.25 15.72 -43.87
CA THR A 421 30.41 15.43 -42.45
C THR A 421 29.60 16.42 -41.58
N ILE A 422 29.67 17.72 -41.92
CA ILE A 422 28.86 18.76 -41.23
C ILE A 422 27.38 18.50 -41.40
N LYS A 423 26.92 18.09 -42.59
CA LYS A 423 25.52 17.72 -42.85
C LYS A 423 25.09 16.52 -42.01
N ILE A 424 25.92 15.47 -41.91
CA ILE A 424 25.63 14.27 -41.11
C ILE A 424 25.55 14.63 -39.63
N ILE A 425 26.49 15.42 -39.09
CA ILE A 425 26.47 15.83 -37.68
C ILE A 425 25.21 16.67 -37.41
N ARG A 426 24.84 17.62 -38.27
CA ARG A 426 23.62 18.39 -38.13
C ARG A 426 22.38 17.48 -38.11
N SER A 427 22.29 16.53 -39.04
CA SER A 427 21.15 15.62 -39.09
C SER A 427 21.06 14.73 -37.84
N THR A 428 22.20 14.29 -37.29
CA THR A 428 22.27 13.52 -36.04
C THR A 428 21.81 14.34 -34.83
N ILE A 429 22.24 15.60 -34.71
CA ILE A 429 21.78 16.53 -33.67
C ILE A 429 20.27 16.77 -33.77
N PHE A 430 19.75 16.96 -34.99
CA PHE A 430 18.31 17.08 -35.23
C PHE A 430 17.56 15.77 -34.91
N GLY A 431 18.12 14.59 -35.24
CA GLY A 431 17.55 13.30 -34.93
C GLY A 431 17.49 13.03 -33.41
N LEU A 432 18.45 13.46 -32.64
CA LEU A 432 18.43 13.39 -31.17
C LEU A 432 17.29 14.26 -30.58
N ARG A 433 16.95 15.39 -31.19
CA ARG A 433 15.84 16.26 -30.82
C ARG A 433 14.46 15.75 -31.33
N ALA A 434 14.45 15.00 -32.43
CA ALA A 434 13.21 14.52 -33.09
C ALA A 434 12.58 13.26 -32.45
N HIS A 435 13.29 12.55 -31.57
CA HIS A 435 12.76 11.35 -30.90
C HIS A 435 11.66 11.65 -29.86
N GLU A 436 11.58 12.88 -29.36
CA GLU A 436 10.48 13.36 -28.47
C GLU A 436 9.12 13.44 -29.17
N ALA A 437 9.11 13.25 -30.46
CA ALA A 437 7.99 13.56 -31.34
C ALA A 437 6.97 12.44 -31.52
N LYS A 438 7.05 11.31 -30.82
CA LYS A 438 6.10 10.20 -30.96
C LYS A 438 4.91 10.24 -30.00
N GLU A 439 4.86 11.22 -29.07
CA GLU A 439 3.76 11.31 -28.12
C GLU A 439 2.69 12.33 -28.54
N PRO A 440 1.38 12.05 -28.30
CA PRO A 440 0.29 12.99 -28.50
C PRO A 440 0.36 14.07 -27.42
N GLY A 441 1.17 15.13 -27.66
CA GLY A 441 1.42 16.22 -26.70
C GLY A 441 2.69 17.02 -27.02
N ALA A 442 3.41 16.66 -28.08
CA ALA A 442 4.66 17.33 -28.47
C ALA A 442 4.47 18.84 -28.66
N GLY A 443 5.34 19.64 -28.01
CA GLY A 443 5.35 21.09 -28.08
C GLY A 443 5.60 21.64 -29.48
N LEU A 444 5.43 22.96 -29.67
CA LEU A 444 5.58 23.65 -30.95
C LEU A 444 6.98 23.47 -31.54
N ARG A 445 8.03 23.48 -30.70
CA ARG A 445 9.44 23.31 -31.14
C ARG A 445 9.63 22.00 -31.89
N VAL A 446 9.19 20.91 -31.31
CA VAL A 446 9.34 19.55 -31.87
C VAL A 446 8.53 19.42 -33.17
N ARG A 447 7.34 19.97 -33.19
CA ARG A 447 6.44 19.94 -34.36
C ARG A 447 6.98 20.78 -35.53
N ALA A 448 7.60 21.93 -35.23
CA ALA A 448 8.25 22.79 -36.24
C ALA A 448 9.43 22.09 -36.90
N VAL A 449 10.30 21.42 -36.13
CA VAL A 449 11.39 20.61 -36.67
C VAL A 449 10.89 19.61 -37.71
N ARG A 450 9.79 18.89 -37.41
CA ARG A 450 9.18 17.93 -38.34
C ARG A 450 8.68 18.55 -39.66
N VAL A 451 8.14 19.77 -39.58
CA VAL A 451 7.68 20.47 -40.80
C VAL A 451 8.88 20.81 -41.67
N VAL A 452 9.96 21.30 -41.08
CA VAL A 452 11.21 21.65 -41.80
C VAL A 452 11.85 20.38 -42.40
N GLU A 453 11.96 19.28 -41.65
CA GLU A 453 12.49 18.00 -42.12
C GLU A 453 11.72 17.45 -43.32
N ARG A 454 10.38 17.49 -43.28
CA ARG A 454 9.56 17.06 -44.41
C ARG A 454 9.76 17.89 -45.66
N ALA A 455 10.07 19.17 -45.51
CA ALA A 455 10.33 20.06 -46.63
C ALA A 455 11.68 19.81 -47.33
N VAL A 456 12.67 19.20 -46.66
CA VAL A 456 14.03 18.91 -47.20
C VAL A 456 13.97 18.17 -48.52
N THR A 457 13.10 17.13 -48.62
CA THR A 457 12.95 16.33 -49.82
C THR A 457 12.48 17.16 -51.05
N ALA A 458 11.57 18.12 -50.79
CA ALA A 458 11.03 18.98 -51.86
C ALA A 458 11.95 20.14 -52.19
N LEU A 459 12.75 20.65 -51.22
CA LEU A 459 13.69 21.72 -51.37
C LEU A 459 15.00 21.28 -52.02
N GLY A 460 15.41 20.03 -51.79
CA GLY A 460 16.71 19.51 -52.23
C GLY A 460 17.90 19.95 -51.38
N PHE A 461 17.66 20.70 -50.31
CA PHE A 461 18.65 21.16 -49.32
C PHE A 461 17.99 21.27 -47.92
N THR A 462 18.80 21.33 -46.87
CA THR A 462 18.32 21.47 -45.49
C THR A 462 18.23 22.94 -45.12
N PRO A 463 17.02 23.50 -44.81
CA PRO A 463 16.89 24.86 -44.31
C PRO A 463 17.54 25.03 -42.93
N SER A 464 18.07 26.21 -42.61
CA SER A 464 18.44 26.51 -41.22
C SER A 464 17.17 26.77 -40.41
N LEU A 465 17.15 26.36 -39.13
CA LEU A 465 16.05 26.61 -38.21
C LEU A 465 16.56 27.23 -36.92
N ARG A 466 16.09 28.45 -36.62
CA ARG A 466 16.36 29.19 -35.41
C ARG A 466 15.06 29.31 -34.59
N MET A 467 15.11 28.99 -33.30
CA MET A 467 13.98 29.09 -32.40
C MET A 467 14.37 29.82 -31.12
N GLU A 468 13.61 30.88 -30.78
CA GLU A 468 13.91 31.74 -29.63
C GLU A 468 12.63 31.99 -28.79
N GLY A 469 12.75 32.09 -27.48
CA GLY A 469 11.68 32.38 -26.54
C GLY A 469 10.96 31.12 -26.04
N LEU A 470 9.89 31.29 -25.26
CA LEU A 470 9.10 30.20 -24.61
C LEU A 470 8.04 29.65 -25.55
N LEU A 471 8.44 29.04 -26.67
CA LEU A 471 7.56 28.58 -27.74
C LEU A 471 6.57 27.50 -27.30
N ASP A 472 6.95 26.63 -26.37
CA ASP A 472 6.12 25.52 -25.92
C ASP A 472 5.19 25.90 -24.77
N THR A 473 5.51 26.97 -24.04
CA THR A 473 4.76 27.44 -22.87
C THR A 473 3.83 28.61 -23.20
N ASP A 474 4.33 29.58 -23.99
CA ASP A 474 3.60 30.83 -24.24
C ASP A 474 2.67 30.75 -25.47
N VAL A 475 2.87 29.73 -26.35
CA VAL A 475 2.06 29.58 -27.57
C VAL A 475 0.95 28.55 -27.34
N PRO A 476 -0.34 28.98 -27.31
CA PRO A 476 -1.45 28.07 -27.20
C PRO A 476 -1.49 27.04 -28.34
N ARG A 477 -1.99 25.83 -28.05
CA ARG A 477 -2.01 24.71 -29.01
C ARG A 477 -2.73 25.05 -30.33
N ALA A 478 -3.83 25.78 -30.26
CA ALA A 478 -4.55 26.23 -31.44
C ALA A 478 -3.70 27.15 -32.33
N LEU A 479 -2.91 28.07 -31.72
CA LEU A 479 -2.02 28.95 -32.46
C LEU A 479 -0.79 28.15 -32.98
N ALA A 480 -0.31 27.17 -32.26
CA ALA A 480 0.77 26.30 -32.71
C ALA A 480 0.40 25.56 -34.02
N ASP A 481 -0.85 25.12 -34.17
CA ASP A 481 -1.33 24.47 -35.39
C ASP A 481 -1.32 25.45 -36.59
N GLU A 482 -1.68 26.71 -36.40
CA GLU A 482 -1.60 27.75 -37.42
C GLU A 482 -0.15 28.09 -37.81
N VAL A 483 0.74 28.20 -36.83
CA VAL A 483 2.20 28.40 -37.05
C VAL A 483 2.77 27.34 -37.95
N LEU A 484 2.44 26.06 -37.70
CA LEU A 484 2.94 24.93 -38.49
C LEU A 484 2.35 24.92 -39.90
N ALA A 485 1.10 25.33 -40.06
CA ALA A 485 0.48 25.47 -41.36
C ALA A 485 1.16 26.61 -42.19
N VAL A 486 1.42 27.76 -41.54
CA VAL A 486 2.15 28.87 -42.16
C VAL A 486 3.55 28.49 -42.58
N LEU A 487 4.30 27.82 -41.68
CA LEU A 487 5.64 27.32 -41.94
C LEU A 487 5.70 26.33 -43.10
N GLY A 488 4.77 25.37 -43.11
CA GLY A 488 4.66 24.38 -44.18
C GLY A 488 4.33 25.00 -45.54
N GLU A 489 3.42 25.95 -45.59
CA GLU A 489 3.06 26.67 -46.83
C GLU A 489 4.23 27.53 -47.32
N ALA A 490 4.94 28.28 -46.43
CA ALA A 490 6.09 29.07 -46.79
C ALA A 490 7.21 28.23 -47.39
N LEU A 491 7.55 27.09 -46.77
CA LEU A 491 8.57 26.16 -47.27
C LEU A 491 8.15 25.51 -48.59
N THR A 492 6.86 25.21 -48.77
CA THR A 492 6.30 24.67 -50.01
C THR A 492 6.44 25.72 -51.14
N ASN A 493 6.18 26.99 -50.84
CA ASN A 493 6.35 28.08 -51.80
C ASN A 493 7.82 28.24 -52.18
N THR A 494 8.76 28.18 -51.23
CA THR A 494 10.18 28.18 -51.52
C THR A 494 10.56 27.04 -52.44
N ALA A 495 10.14 25.80 -52.15
CA ALA A 495 10.44 24.64 -52.99
C ALA A 495 9.90 24.73 -54.41
N ARG A 496 8.69 25.26 -54.58
CA ARG A 496 8.02 25.30 -55.88
C ARG A 496 8.40 26.51 -56.74
N HIS A 497 8.71 27.65 -56.11
CA HIS A 497 8.77 28.92 -56.85
C HIS A 497 10.10 29.66 -56.72
N ALA A 498 10.86 29.47 -55.66
CA ALA A 498 12.05 30.26 -55.39
C ALA A 498 13.31 29.81 -56.19
N ARG A 499 13.42 28.54 -56.59
CA ARG A 499 14.66 27.96 -57.14
C ARG A 499 15.86 28.28 -56.22
N ALA A 500 15.61 28.31 -54.92
CA ALA A 500 16.60 28.61 -53.92
C ALA A 500 17.59 27.46 -53.70
N SER A 501 18.76 27.77 -53.25
CA SER A 501 19.76 26.80 -52.75
C SER A 501 19.94 26.88 -51.23
N ARG A 502 19.33 27.91 -50.60
CA ARG A 502 19.35 28.11 -49.16
C ARG A 502 18.05 28.77 -48.70
N ALA A 503 17.59 28.35 -47.53
CA ALA A 503 16.50 29.00 -46.81
C ALA A 503 16.78 29.03 -45.30
N ASP A 504 16.50 30.17 -44.67
CA ASP A 504 16.66 30.39 -43.24
C ASP A 504 15.26 30.54 -42.62
N VAL A 505 14.92 29.68 -41.66
CA VAL A 505 13.64 29.67 -40.92
C VAL A 505 13.87 30.18 -39.52
N SER A 506 12.98 31.03 -39.03
CA SER A 506 13.00 31.52 -37.65
C SER A 506 11.63 31.48 -37.00
N LEU A 507 11.56 31.03 -35.74
CA LEU A 507 10.42 31.08 -34.87
C LEU A 507 10.82 31.83 -33.60
N VAL A 508 10.25 32.99 -33.35
CA VAL A 508 10.70 33.87 -32.27
C VAL A 508 9.50 34.35 -31.46
N VAL A 509 9.51 34.15 -30.15
CA VAL A 509 8.59 34.77 -29.20
C VAL A 509 9.35 35.87 -28.44
N ARG A 510 8.94 37.12 -28.66
CA ARG A 510 9.48 38.29 -27.94
C ARG A 510 8.38 39.28 -27.60
N LYS A 511 8.38 39.79 -26.37
CA LYS A 511 7.45 40.84 -25.89
C LYS A 511 5.97 40.55 -26.20
N GLY A 512 5.56 39.25 -26.09
CA GLY A 512 4.18 38.85 -26.33
C GLY A 512 3.76 38.79 -27.81
N VAL A 513 4.73 38.78 -28.75
CA VAL A 513 4.51 38.59 -30.19
C VAL A 513 5.26 37.34 -30.65
N LEU A 514 4.61 36.53 -31.44
CA LEU A 514 5.19 35.38 -32.14
C LEU A 514 5.47 35.77 -33.58
N THR A 515 6.69 35.62 -34.03
CA THR A 515 7.14 35.88 -35.41
C THR A 515 7.62 34.57 -36.05
N VAL A 516 7.05 34.26 -37.23
CA VAL A 516 7.53 33.21 -38.14
C VAL A 516 8.21 33.87 -39.32
N GLY A 517 9.51 33.66 -39.46
CA GLY A 517 10.31 34.19 -40.57
C GLY A 517 10.80 33.05 -41.49
N VAL A 518 10.68 33.24 -42.80
CA VAL A 518 11.28 32.39 -43.82
C VAL A 518 11.97 33.29 -44.87
N VAL A 519 13.28 33.11 -45.03
CA VAL A 519 14.10 33.88 -45.97
C VAL A 519 14.78 32.90 -46.92
N ASP A 520 14.54 33.03 -48.21
CA ASP A 520 15.25 32.26 -49.26
C ASP A 520 16.20 33.13 -50.09
N ASN A 521 17.14 32.51 -50.76
CA ASN A 521 18.11 33.14 -51.67
C ASN A 521 17.73 32.91 -53.16
N GLY A 522 16.48 32.69 -53.46
CA GLY A 522 16.01 32.33 -54.80
C GLY A 522 15.75 33.54 -55.73
N VAL A 523 14.84 33.37 -56.70
CA VAL A 523 14.55 34.39 -57.73
C VAL A 523 13.59 35.49 -57.27
N GLY A 524 13.08 35.41 -56.03
CA GLY A 524 12.12 36.37 -55.49
C GLY A 524 10.71 36.18 -56.04
N ILE A 525 9.79 37.10 -55.68
CA ILE A 525 8.38 37.05 -56.09
C ILE A 525 8.22 37.84 -57.39
N ALA A 526 7.80 37.16 -58.48
CA ALA A 526 7.49 37.80 -59.76
C ALA A 526 6.26 38.70 -59.70
N GLU A 527 6.30 39.88 -60.33
CA GLU A 527 5.17 40.75 -60.49
C GLU A 527 4.14 40.09 -61.43
N GLY A 528 2.92 39.80 -60.96
CA GLY A 528 1.80 39.28 -61.77
C GLY A 528 1.40 37.83 -61.63
N GLY A 529 2.05 37.02 -60.75
CA GLY A 529 1.69 35.62 -60.50
C GLY A 529 0.43 35.43 -59.66
N ARG A 530 -0.26 34.24 -59.78
CA ARG A 530 -1.37 33.87 -58.87
C ARG A 530 -0.86 33.77 -57.42
N ARG A 531 -1.37 34.69 -56.57
CA ARG A 531 -0.90 34.86 -55.16
C ARG A 531 -1.82 34.15 -54.13
N SER A 532 -2.52 33.07 -54.53
CA SER A 532 -3.54 32.44 -53.66
C SER A 532 -2.97 31.90 -52.33
N GLY A 533 -1.76 31.34 -52.34
CA GLY A 533 -1.10 30.86 -51.11
C GLY A 533 -0.68 31.98 -50.16
N LEU A 534 -0.11 33.08 -50.73
CA LEU A 534 0.30 34.23 -49.94
C LEU A 534 -0.91 35.00 -49.38
N SER A 535 -2.05 35.06 -50.12
CA SER A 535 -3.30 35.64 -49.65
C SER A 535 -3.85 34.89 -48.44
N ASN A 536 -3.80 33.55 -48.49
CA ASN A 536 -4.20 32.70 -47.34
C ASN A 536 -3.32 32.93 -46.09
N LEU A 537 -2.02 33.13 -46.27
CA LEU A 537 -1.11 33.44 -45.13
C LEU A 537 -1.41 34.81 -44.51
N ALA A 538 -1.76 35.80 -45.35
CA ALA A 538 -2.15 37.12 -44.88
C ALA A 538 -3.51 37.10 -44.14
N GLU A 539 -4.51 36.37 -44.65
CA GLU A 539 -5.81 36.21 -44.00
C GLU A 539 -5.65 35.52 -42.62
N ARG A 540 -4.81 34.49 -42.51
CA ARG A 540 -4.52 33.83 -41.24
C ARG A 540 -3.87 34.78 -40.23
N ALA A 541 -2.94 35.64 -40.65
CA ALA A 541 -2.37 36.67 -39.78
C ALA A 541 -3.44 37.60 -39.26
N GLN A 542 -4.29 38.15 -40.18
CA GLN A 542 -5.35 39.12 -39.85
C GLN A 542 -6.38 38.54 -38.88
N LEU A 543 -6.83 37.30 -39.10
CA LEU A 543 -7.75 36.61 -38.20
C LEU A 543 -7.25 36.50 -36.76
N LEU A 544 -5.92 36.46 -36.58
CA LEU A 544 -5.25 36.37 -35.28
C LEU A 544 -4.77 37.74 -34.77
N GLY A 545 -5.18 38.84 -35.44
CA GLY A 545 -4.80 40.18 -35.04
C GLY A 545 -3.34 40.58 -35.36
N GLY A 546 -2.74 39.84 -36.28
CA GLY A 546 -1.36 40.02 -36.74
C GLY A 546 -1.26 40.51 -38.21
N GLU A 547 -0.06 40.43 -38.78
CA GLU A 547 0.21 40.81 -40.15
C GLU A 547 1.23 39.90 -40.85
N LEU A 548 1.17 39.89 -42.18
CA LEU A 548 2.12 39.25 -43.05
C LEU A 548 2.93 40.30 -43.82
N THR A 549 4.23 40.31 -43.65
CA THR A 549 5.15 41.21 -44.42
C THR A 549 5.96 40.36 -45.42
N LEU A 550 5.99 40.83 -46.66
CA LEU A 550 6.75 40.24 -47.76
C LEU A 550 7.74 41.27 -48.31
N GLY A 551 8.99 40.85 -48.46
CA GLY A 551 10.04 41.71 -49.00
C GLY A 551 11.12 40.92 -49.75
N ALA A 552 12.10 41.62 -50.29
CA ALA A 552 13.28 41.00 -50.87
C ALA A 552 14.23 40.52 -49.76
N GLY A 553 14.80 39.34 -49.93
CA GLY A 553 15.83 38.80 -49.03
C GLY A 553 17.16 39.59 -49.13
N PRO A 554 18.02 39.56 -48.10
CA PRO A 554 19.27 40.34 -48.04
C PRO A 554 20.31 39.93 -49.10
N GLU A 555 20.22 38.71 -49.60
CA GLU A 555 21.12 38.17 -50.66
C GLU A 555 20.35 37.91 -51.97
N GLY A 556 19.19 38.54 -52.15
CA GLY A 556 18.20 38.22 -53.17
C GLY A 556 17.16 37.26 -52.65
N GLY A 557 16.18 36.82 -53.48
CA GLY A 557 15.13 35.92 -53.07
C GLY A 557 13.97 36.59 -52.32
N THR A 558 13.27 35.84 -51.46
CA THR A 558 12.09 36.32 -50.73
C THR A 558 12.34 36.30 -49.22
N ARG A 559 11.86 37.34 -48.54
CA ARG A 559 11.68 37.39 -47.08
C ARG A 559 10.21 37.42 -46.76
N LEU A 560 9.74 36.44 -46.00
CA LEU A 560 8.43 36.32 -45.47
C LEU A 560 8.50 36.45 -43.94
N GLU A 561 7.74 37.37 -43.36
CA GLU A 561 7.56 37.52 -41.92
C GLU A 561 6.07 37.52 -41.60
N TRP A 562 5.65 36.60 -40.77
CA TRP A 562 4.30 36.42 -40.29
C TRP A 562 4.30 36.64 -38.77
N GLU A 563 3.57 37.67 -38.32
CA GLU A 563 3.58 38.10 -36.93
C GLU A 563 2.19 38.06 -36.33
N VAL A 564 2.08 37.55 -35.10
CA VAL A 564 0.81 37.51 -34.37
C VAL A 564 1.01 37.81 -32.89
N PRO A 565 0.12 38.57 -32.23
CA PRO A 565 0.17 38.83 -30.81
C PRO A 565 -0.29 37.60 -30.03
N LEU A 566 0.39 37.28 -28.93
CA LEU A 566 0.01 36.22 -28.00
C LEU A 566 -1.05 36.67 -26.99
N ALA A 567 -1.19 37.97 -26.77
CA ALA A 567 -2.17 38.58 -25.86
C ALA A 567 -3.55 38.65 -26.52
N GLY A 568 -4.50 37.83 -26.05
CA GLY A 568 -5.89 37.81 -26.51
C GLY A 568 -6.40 36.44 -26.96
N LEU A 569 -5.56 35.46 -27.06
CA LEU A 569 -5.92 34.07 -27.40
C LEU A 569 -5.94 33.22 -26.10
N LYS A 570 -7.05 33.37 -25.33
CA LYS A 570 -7.37 32.44 -24.20
C LYS A 570 -8.43 31.46 -24.64
#